data_dd1859e07171756fe5668965f41b44cd
#
_entry.id   dd1859e07171756fe5668965f41b44cd
#
_cell.length_a   1.000
_cell.length_b   1.000
_cell.length_c   1.000
_cell.angle_alpha   90.00
_cell.angle_beta   90.00
_cell.angle_gamma   90.00
#
_symmetry.space_group_name_H-M   'P 1'
#
loop_
_entity.id
_entity.type
_entity.pdbx_description
1 polymer ?
#
loop_
_entity_poly.entity_id
_entity_poly.type
_entity_poly.pdbx_seq_one_letter_code
_entity_poly.pdbx_strand_id
1 'polypeptide(L)'
;MLSIQNLRAKVDDKPILNGINLNINQGEVHAIMGPNGSGKSTLASILAGRDDYEVTDGEVIYMGQNLLELEPEERAWAGIFLSFQYPVEIPGVKNIYLLKAAVNAIREHRGLPQLKAGDFLKLVREKLKVMQMDEVFLHRNVNEGFSGGEKKRNEILQMQLLEPTLALLDETDSGLDVDALRIVGEGINRMRSPERSVLLVTHYQRLLDIVKPDFVHVLANGEIKLSGDHTLAEKLEREGYERIEAA
;
A
#
# COMPACT_ATOMS: atom_id res chain seq x y z
N MET A 1 -16.27 -1.75 -2.00
CA MET A 1 -15.43 -0.61 -1.59
C MET A 1 -14.66 -0.05 -2.77
N LEU A 2 -13.80 -0.83 -3.45
CA LEU A 2 -13.11 -0.48 -4.68
C LEU A 2 -13.60 -1.37 -5.81
N SER A 3 -13.97 -0.79 -6.96
CA SER A 3 -14.32 -1.50 -8.18
C SER A 3 -13.53 -0.91 -9.34
N ILE A 4 -12.79 -1.76 -10.02
CA ILE A 4 -11.98 -1.42 -11.21
C ILE A 4 -12.57 -2.20 -12.39
N GLN A 5 -12.91 -1.51 -13.48
CA GLN A 5 -13.47 -2.11 -14.67
C GLN A 5 -12.68 -1.68 -15.91
N ASN A 6 -12.13 -2.65 -16.62
CA ASN A 6 -11.38 -2.48 -17.88
C ASN A 6 -10.31 -1.37 -17.82
N LEU A 7 -9.64 -1.20 -16.68
CA LEU A 7 -8.64 -0.13 -16.52
C LEU A 7 -7.45 -0.34 -17.45
N ARG A 8 -7.22 0.64 -18.33
CA ARG A 8 -6.10 0.69 -19.26
C ARG A 8 -5.25 1.90 -18.98
N ALA A 9 -3.94 1.72 -19.02
CA ALA A 9 -3.02 2.82 -18.79
C ALA A 9 -1.71 2.62 -19.55
N LYS A 10 -1.06 3.74 -19.84
CA LYS A 10 0.25 3.79 -20.50
C LYS A 10 1.21 4.71 -19.77
N VAL A 11 2.49 4.53 -20.05
CA VAL A 11 3.58 5.45 -19.72
C VAL A 11 4.24 5.84 -21.04
N ASP A 12 4.35 7.12 -21.31
CA ASP A 12 4.64 7.64 -22.65
C ASP A 12 3.68 7.00 -23.67
N ASP A 13 4.21 6.33 -24.71
CA ASP A 13 3.40 5.61 -25.71
C ASP A 13 3.30 4.10 -25.45
N LYS A 14 3.83 3.61 -24.33
CA LYS A 14 3.88 2.17 -24.03
C LYS A 14 2.70 1.76 -23.15
N PRO A 15 1.76 0.90 -23.62
CA PRO A 15 0.72 0.32 -22.78
C PRO A 15 1.33 -0.52 -21.64
N ILE A 16 0.81 -0.35 -20.44
CA ILE A 16 1.24 -1.08 -19.24
C ILE A 16 0.07 -1.86 -18.64
N LEU A 17 -1.11 -1.24 -18.50
CA LEU A 17 -2.32 -1.93 -18.07
C LEU A 17 -3.23 -2.11 -19.29
N ASN A 18 -3.73 -3.34 -19.47
CA ASN A 18 -4.43 -3.76 -20.69
C ASN A 18 -5.87 -4.21 -20.44
N GLY A 19 -6.51 -3.70 -19.38
CA GLY A 19 -7.90 -4.01 -19.04
C GLY A 19 -8.02 -4.73 -17.71
N ILE A 20 -7.52 -4.09 -16.63
CA ILE A 20 -7.64 -4.62 -15.27
C ILE A 20 -9.09 -4.61 -14.82
N ASN A 21 -9.56 -5.76 -14.31
CA ASN A 21 -10.81 -5.90 -13.60
C ASN A 21 -10.53 -6.43 -12.20
N LEU A 22 -10.90 -5.67 -11.16
CA LEU A 22 -10.66 -6.03 -9.76
C LEU A 22 -11.74 -5.42 -8.87
N ASN A 23 -12.29 -6.24 -7.98
CA ASN A 23 -13.20 -5.77 -6.94
C ASN A 23 -12.60 -6.11 -5.57
N ILE A 24 -12.58 -5.12 -4.67
CA ILE A 24 -12.16 -5.27 -3.28
C ILE A 24 -13.34 -4.83 -2.40
N ASN A 25 -13.89 -5.74 -1.61
CA ASN A 25 -14.91 -5.39 -0.63
C ASN A 25 -14.24 -4.83 0.64
N GLN A 26 -15.05 -4.20 1.46
CA GLN A 26 -14.59 -3.65 2.73
C GLN A 26 -14.13 -4.77 3.67
N GLY A 27 -12.98 -4.58 4.31
CA GLY A 27 -12.39 -5.56 5.23
C GLY A 27 -11.54 -6.65 4.57
N GLU A 28 -11.51 -6.74 3.24
CA GLU A 28 -10.73 -7.76 2.54
C GLU A 28 -9.26 -7.37 2.38
N VAL A 29 -8.40 -8.37 2.41
CA VAL A 29 -6.97 -8.27 2.11
C VAL A 29 -6.70 -9.01 0.81
N HIS A 30 -6.29 -8.26 -0.21
CA HIS A 30 -5.93 -8.77 -1.52
C HIS A 30 -4.44 -8.70 -1.74
N ALA A 31 -3.88 -9.66 -2.48
CA ALA A 31 -2.51 -9.63 -2.95
C ALA A 31 -2.46 -9.67 -4.47
N ILE A 32 -1.60 -8.85 -5.06
CA ILE A 32 -1.25 -8.93 -6.48
C ILE A 32 0.16 -9.45 -6.60
N MET A 33 0.30 -10.58 -7.25
CA MET A 33 1.57 -11.21 -7.60
C MET A 33 1.76 -11.18 -9.12
N GLY A 34 2.97 -11.41 -9.58
CA GLY A 34 3.28 -11.49 -11.01
C GLY A 34 4.73 -11.11 -11.29
N PRO A 35 5.20 -11.37 -12.52
CA PRO A 35 6.58 -11.07 -12.92
C PRO A 35 6.89 -9.57 -12.89
N ASN A 36 8.18 -9.23 -12.93
CA ASN A 36 8.61 -7.85 -13.01
C ASN A 36 8.13 -7.22 -14.32
N GLY A 37 7.67 -5.97 -14.26
CA GLY A 37 7.15 -5.24 -15.41
C GLY A 37 5.72 -5.62 -15.82
N SER A 38 5.00 -6.44 -15.03
CA SER A 38 3.61 -6.81 -15.35
C SER A 38 2.56 -5.71 -15.10
N GLY A 39 2.94 -4.60 -14.44
CA GLY A 39 2.04 -3.47 -14.15
C GLY A 39 1.58 -3.35 -12.70
N LYS A 40 2.11 -4.14 -11.76
CA LYS A 40 1.69 -4.15 -10.35
C LYS A 40 1.83 -2.78 -9.67
N SER A 41 3.04 -2.21 -9.69
CA SER A 41 3.33 -0.89 -9.11
C SER A 41 2.62 0.24 -9.86
N THR A 42 2.41 0.07 -11.17
CA THR A 42 1.62 0.99 -12.00
C THR A 42 0.18 1.06 -11.49
N LEU A 43 -0.44 -0.09 -11.23
CA LEU A 43 -1.80 -0.13 -10.69
C LEU A 43 -1.88 0.58 -9.33
N ALA A 44 -0.97 0.28 -8.40
CA ALA A 44 -0.93 0.94 -7.10
C ALA A 44 -0.72 2.46 -7.23
N SER A 45 0.15 2.90 -8.13
CA SER A 45 0.44 4.31 -8.40
C SER A 45 -0.78 5.05 -8.98
N ILE A 46 -1.48 4.47 -9.95
CA ILE A 46 -2.71 5.04 -10.52
C ILE A 46 -3.79 5.19 -9.44
N LEU A 47 -3.98 4.18 -8.60
CA LEU A 47 -4.96 4.23 -7.51
C LEU A 47 -4.61 5.31 -6.46
N ALA A 48 -3.33 5.59 -6.26
CA ALA A 48 -2.86 6.64 -5.37
C ALA A 48 -2.87 8.06 -6.00
N GLY A 49 -3.11 8.17 -7.31
CA GLY A 49 -3.19 9.45 -8.02
C GLY A 49 -1.87 10.01 -8.50
N ARG A 50 -0.86 9.14 -8.74
CA ARG A 50 0.40 9.60 -9.36
C ARG A 50 0.19 9.92 -10.82
N ASP A 51 0.72 11.03 -11.27
CA ASP A 51 0.59 11.59 -12.61
C ASP A 51 1.61 11.03 -13.63
N ASP A 52 2.48 10.11 -13.21
CA ASP A 52 3.46 9.45 -14.09
C ASP A 52 2.79 8.55 -15.17
N TYR A 53 1.49 8.28 -15.03
CA TYR A 53 0.74 7.33 -15.87
C TYR A 53 -0.50 7.96 -16.46
N GLU A 54 -0.72 7.76 -17.75
CA GLU A 54 -1.95 8.19 -18.44
C GLU A 54 -2.97 7.05 -18.47
N VAL A 55 -4.12 7.25 -17.82
CA VAL A 55 -5.26 6.34 -17.93
C VAL A 55 -5.95 6.59 -19.27
N THR A 56 -6.03 5.55 -20.11
CA THR A 56 -6.55 5.65 -21.49
C THR A 56 -7.98 5.13 -21.63
N ASP A 57 -8.44 4.25 -20.71
CA ASP A 57 -9.78 3.67 -20.72
C ASP A 57 -10.08 3.03 -19.34
N GLY A 58 -11.36 2.76 -19.08
CA GLY A 58 -11.84 2.08 -17.89
C GLY A 58 -12.32 3.01 -16.80
N GLU A 59 -12.85 2.40 -15.76
CA GLU A 59 -13.46 3.08 -14.62
C GLU A 59 -12.87 2.56 -13.30
N VAL A 60 -12.68 3.47 -12.34
CA VAL A 60 -12.27 3.13 -10.97
C VAL A 60 -13.20 3.83 -9.99
N ILE A 61 -14.08 3.05 -9.38
CA ILE A 61 -15.01 3.54 -8.35
C ILE A 61 -14.48 3.16 -6.96
N TYR A 62 -14.29 4.15 -6.11
CA TYR A 62 -13.91 3.99 -4.72
C TYR A 62 -14.96 4.64 -3.81
N MET A 63 -15.57 3.87 -2.90
CA MET A 63 -16.60 4.32 -1.97
C MET A 63 -17.77 5.05 -2.68
N GLY A 64 -18.08 4.65 -3.93
CA GLY A 64 -19.15 5.23 -4.74
C GLY A 64 -18.78 6.49 -5.53
N GLN A 65 -17.52 6.91 -5.51
CA GLN A 65 -17.00 8.06 -6.27
C GLN A 65 -16.00 7.61 -7.34
N ASN A 66 -15.95 8.33 -8.45
CA ASN A 66 -14.93 8.10 -9.47
C ASN A 66 -13.55 8.53 -8.94
N LEU A 67 -12.70 7.55 -8.68
CA LEU A 67 -11.38 7.79 -8.11
C LEU A 67 -10.45 8.56 -9.07
N LEU A 68 -10.64 8.39 -10.37
CA LEU A 68 -9.77 9.02 -11.38
C LEU A 68 -9.96 10.54 -11.47
N GLU A 69 -11.07 11.07 -10.94
CA GLU A 69 -11.34 12.51 -10.90
C GLU A 69 -10.77 13.20 -9.65
N LEU A 70 -10.28 12.42 -8.67
CA LEU A 70 -9.76 12.95 -7.41
C LEU A 70 -8.26 13.23 -7.51
N GLU A 71 -7.84 14.36 -6.97
CA GLU A 71 -6.43 14.70 -6.77
C GLU A 71 -5.77 13.79 -5.69
N PRO A 72 -4.44 13.63 -5.67
CA PRO A 72 -3.76 12.77 -4.70
C PRO A 72 -4.09 13.06 -3.24
N GLU A 73 -4.19 14.34 -2.86
CA GLU A 73 -4.58 14.76 -1.51
C GLU A 73 -6.03 14.41 -1.19
N GLU A 74 -6.95 14.49 -2.14
CA GLU A 74 -8.34 14.12 -1.97
C GLU A 74 -8.47 12.60 -1.75
N ARG A 75 -7.68 11.79 -2.48
CA ARG A 75 -7.60 10.34 -2.27
C ARG A 75 -7.05 10.00 -0.88
N ALA A 76 -6.03 10.72 -0.43
CA ALA A 76 -5.49 10.55 0.92
C ALA A 76 -6.54 10.91 1.99
N TRP A 77 -7.30 11.98 1.80
CA TRP A 77 -8.40 12.36 2.70
C TRP A 77 -9.55 11.34 2.67
N ALA A 78 -9.85 10.77 1.50
CA ALA A 78 -10.82 9.69 1.35
C ALA A 78 -10.36 8.37 2.00
N GLY A 79 -9.11 8.31 2.49
CA GLY A 79 -8.57 7.18 3.23
C GLY A 79 -7.75 6.21 2.40
N ILE A 80 -7.21 6.62 1.26
CA ILE A 80 -6.21 5.83 0.52
C ILE A 80 -4.81 6.16 1.02
N PHE A 81 -4.02 5.12 1.27
CA PHE A 81 -2.61 5.22 1.66
C PHE A 81 -1.76 4.41 0.69
N LEU A 82 -0.64 4.98 0.25
CA LEU A 82 0.36 4.28 -0.56
C LEU A 82 1.66 4.14 0.23
N SER A 83 2.13 2.89 0.41
CA SER A 83 3.51 2.60 0.78
C SER A 83 4.34 2.45 -0.49
N PHE A 84 5.39 3.23 -0.62
CA PHE A 84 6.22 3.25 -1.83
C PHE A 84 7.18 2.07 -1.87
N GLN A 85 7.48 1.57 -3.07
CA GLN A 85 8.57 0.60 -3.26
C GLN A 85 9.89 1.14 -2.69
N TYR A 86 10.20 2.41 -2.96
CA TYR A 86 11.34 3.15 -2.42
C TYR A 86 10.85 4.34 -1.60
N PRO A 87 10.84 4.25 -0.24
CA PRO A 87 10.40 5.35 0.61
C PRO A 87 11.25 6.61 0.43
N VAL A 88 10.57 7.72 0.17
CA VAL A 88 11.22 9.02 -0.13
C VAL A 88 11.88 9.59 1.12
N GLU A 89 13.08 10.16 0.97
CA GLU A 89 13.74 10.96 2.00
C GLU A 89 13.29 12.42 1.89
N ILE A 90 13.01 13.06 3.03
CA ILE A 90 12.62 14.48 3.09
C ILE A 90 13.62 15.21 4.01
N PRO A 91 14.74 15.68 3.46
CA PRO A 91 15.74 16.40 4.24
C PRO A 91 15.16 17.66 4.89
N GLY A 92 15.55 17.92 6.14
CA GLY A 92 15.10 19.09 6.88
C GLY A 92 13.72 18.98 7.53
N VAL A 93 12.93 17.94 7.20
CA VAL A 93 11.62 17.70 7.82
C VAL A 93 11.71 16.54 8.82
N LYS A 94 11.58 16.85 10.11
CA LYS A 94 11.58 15.79 11.14
C LYS A 94 10.33 14.94 11.06
N ASN A 95 10.51 13.63 11.27
CA ASN A 95 9.45 12.63 11.19
C ASN A 95 8.24 12.98 12.08
N ILE A 96 8.49 13.45 13.32
CA ILE A 96 7.44 13.86 14.25
C ILE A 96 6.52 14.98 13.69
N TYR A 97 7.09 15.93 12.95
CA TYR A 97 6.30 17.02 12.39
C TYR A 97 5.46 16.58 11.21
N LEU A 98 6.03 15.76 10.30
CA LEU A 98 5.28 15.16 9.19
C LEU A 98 4.11 14.32 9.73
N LEU A 99 4.39 13.40 10.66
CA LEU A 99 3.39 12.48 11.21
C LEU A 99 2.26 13.24 11.91
N LYS A 100 2.59 14.26 12.72
CA LYS A 100 1.57 15.07 13.40
C LYS A 100 0.72 15.87 12.41
N ALA A 101 1.35 16.48 11.41
CA ALA A 101 0.65 17.26 10.39
C ALA A 101 -0.31 16.35 9.59
N ALA A 102 0.17 15.19 9.13
CA ALA A 102 -0.64 14.24 8.37
C ALA A 102 -1.83 13.69 9.18
N VAL A 103 -1.59 13.28 10.44
CA VAL A 103 -2.68 12.80 11.33
C VAL A 103 -3.72 13.89 11.54
N ASN A 104 -3.30 15.14 11.78
CA ASN A 104 -4.24 16.22 12.02
C ASN A 104 -5.01 16.64 10.76
N ALA A 105 -4.38 16.60 9.57
CA ALA A 105 -5.07 16.86 8.31
C ALA A 105 -6.17 15.82 8.05
N ILE A 106 -5.90 14.53 8.24
CA ILE A 106 -6.91 13.46 8.12
C ILE A 106 -8.02 13.63 9.14
N ARG A 107 -7.70 13.96 10.39
CA ARG A 107 -8.69 14.19 11.45
C ARG A 107 -9.61 15.37 11.13
N GLU A 108 -9.03 16.47 10.66
CA GLU A 108 -9.79 17.66 10.26
C GLU A 108 -10.75 17.34 9.12
N HIS A 109 -10.30 16.63 8.08
CA HIS A 109 -11.16 16.17 7.00
C HIS A 109 -12.31 15.27 7.49
N ARG A 110 -12.05 14.44 8.50
CA ARG A 110 -13.08 13.58 9.13
C ARG A 110 -13.97 14.33 10.15
N GLY A 111 -13.84 15.64 10.28
CA GLY A 111 -14.60 16.45 11.25
C GLY A 111 -14.20 16.21 12.72
N LEU A 112 -13.03 15.63 12.95
CA LEU A 112 -12.49 15.35 14.29
C LEU A 112 -11.56 16.47 14.76
N PRO A 113 -11.52 16.79 16.07
CA PRO A 113 -10.59 17.79 16.58
C PRO A 113 -9.13 17.36 16.39
N GLN A 114 -8.27 18.32 16.09
CA GLN A 114 -6.83 18.07 16.00
C GLN A 114 -6.25 17.57 17.33
N LEU A 115 -5.29 16.65 17.27
CA LEU A 115 -4.59 16.17 18.45
C LEU A 115 -3.62 17.23 18.97
N LYS A 116 -3.69 17.49 20.26
CA LYS A 116 -2.68 18.28 20.97
C LYS A 116 -1.36 17.50 21.02
N ALA A 117 -0.25 18.21 21.27
CA ALA A 117 1.09 17.60 21.26
C ALA A 117 1.22 16.40 22.21
N GLY A 118 0.66 16.49 23.41
CA GLY A 118 0.71 15.40 24.41
C GLY A 118 -0.05 14.14 23.97
N ASP A 119 -1.26 14.31 23.42
CA ASP A 119 -2.10 13.20 22.94
C ASP A 119 -1.45 12.53 21.72
N PHE A 120 -0.90 13.33 20.80
CA PHE A 120 -0.17 12.80 19.65
C PHE A 120 1.09 12.02 20.07
N LEU A 121 1.87 12.55 21.03
CA LEU A 121 3.06 11.84 21.54
C LEU A 121 2.69 10.50 22.18
N LYS A 122 1.58 10.45 22.93
CA LYS A 122 1.09 9.18 23.48
C LYS A 122 0.75 8.19 22.37
N LEU A 123 -0.02 8.62 21.38
CA LEU A 123 -0.43 7.78 20.25
C LEU A 123 0.79 7.26 19.48
N VAL A 124 1.72 8.13 19.10
CA VAL A 124 2.87 7.71 18.28
C VAL A 124 3.79 6.76 19.04
N ARG A 125 3.99 6.95 20.35
CA ARG A 125 4.77 6.04 21.20
C ARG A 125 4.19 4.64 21.28
N GLU A 126 2.87 4.52 21.33
CA GLU A 126 2.18 3.22 21.29
C GLU A 126 2.46 2.50 19.95
N LYS A 127 2.39 3.22 18.82
CA LYS A 127 2.65 2.66 17.51
C LYS A 127 4.14 2.34 17.28
N LEU A 128 5.07 3.15 17.79
CA LEU A 128 6.51 2.86 17.75
C LEU A 128 6.85 1.53 18.44
N LYS A 129 6.23 1.23 19.58
CA LYS A 129 6.42 -0.06 20.27
C LYS A 129 5.98 -1.24 19.41
N VAL A 130 4.85 -1.10 18.70
CA VAL A 130 4.36 -2.12 17.77
C VAL A 130 5.38 -2.38 16.66
N MET A 131 5.96 -1.30 16.11
CA MET A 131 6.94 -1.37 15.03
C MET A 131 8.37 -1.65 15.51
N GLN A 132 8.58 -1.84 16.82
CA GLN A 132 9.89 -2.02 17.45
C GLN A 132 10.90 -0.94 16.99
N MET A 133 10.43 0.31 16.97
CA MET A 133 11.24 1.48 16.60
C MET A 133 11.53 2.33 17.84
N ASP A 134 12.77 2.84 17.91
CA ASP A 134 13.18 3.78 18.95
C ASP A 134 12.57 5.17 18.72
N GLU A 135 12.27 5.88 19.80
CA GLU A 135 11.73 7.25 19.76
C GLU A 135 12.69 8.24 19.06
N VAL A 136 13.98 7.96 19.00
CA VAL A 136 14.98 8.76 18.29
C VAL A 136 14.61 8.98 16.82
N PHE A 137 13.92 8.01 16.17
CA PHE A 137 13.46 8.12 14.80
C PHE A 137 12.45 9.27 14.57
N LEU A 138 11.71 9.66 15.59
CA LEU A 138 10.80 10.82 15.53
C LEU A 138 11.55 12.15 15.34
N HIS A 139 12.77 12.22 15.84
CA HIS A 139 13.58 13.45 15.83
C HIS A 139 14.56 13.51 14.66
N ARG A 140 14.68 12.44 13.88
CA ARG A 140 15.44 12.41 12.62
C ARG A 140 14.56 12.92 11.46
N ASN A 141 15.20 13.37 10.40
CA ASN A 141 14.49 13.73 9.18
C ASN A 141 13.85 12.49 8.55
N VAL A 142 12.75 12.67 7.84
CA VAL A 142 11.97 11.57 7.26
C VAL A 142 12.85 10.71 6.38
N ASN A 143 13.03 9.47 6.77
CA ASN A 143 13.78 8.42 6.07
C ASN A 143 15.27 8.71 5.79
N GLU A 144 15.79 9.91 6.15
CA GLU A 144 17.18 10.29 5.89
C GLU A 144 18.15 9.45 6.73
N GLY A 145 18.99 8.70 6.02
CA GLY A 145 19.97 7.79 6.64
C GLY A 145 19.34 6.62 7.39
N PHE A 146 18.07 6.27 7.13
CA PHE A 146 17.45 5.04 7.61
C PHE A 146 17.93 3.87 6.76
N SER A 147 18.13 2.71 7.38
CA SER A 147 18.29 1.44 6.65
C SER A 147 16.99 1.09 5.90
N GLY A 148 17.06 0.19 4.92
CA GLY A 148 15.87 -0.27 4.18
C GLY A 148 14.76 -0.76 5.10
N GLY A 149 15.10 -1.60 6.10
CA GLY A 149 14.14 -2.11 7.08
C GLY A 149 13.55 -1.02 7.97
N GLU A 150 14.34 0.00 8.36
CA GLU A 150 13.83 1.15 9.13
C GLU A 150 12.89 2.01 8.30
N LYS A 151 13.19 2.24 7.01
CA LYS A 151 12.30 2.95 6.09
C LYS A 151 10.95 2.25 5.95
N LYS A 152 10.95 0.94 5.73
CA LYS A 152 9.71 0.15 5.61
C LYS A 152 8.91 0.13 6.91
N ARG A 153 9.57 -0.04 8.06
CA ARG A 153 8.89 0.06 9.37
C ARG A 153 8.30 1.46 9.60
N ASN A 154 8.99 2.52 9.15
CA ASN A 154 8.47 3.89 9.24
C ASN A 154 7.24 4.10 8.35
N GLU A 155 7.15 3.49 7.17
CA GLU A 155 5.94 3.53 6.34
C GLU A 155 4.75 2.81 7.00
N ILE A 156 4.99 1.64 7.58
CA ILE A 156 3.92 0.93 8.32
C ILE A 156 3.51 1.71 9.59
N LEU A 157 4.44 2.41 10.25
CA LEU A 157 4.12 3.34 11.33
C LEU A 157 3.20 4.46 10.84
N GLN A 158 3.49 5.07 9.68
CA GLN A 158 2.62 6.08 9.05
C GLN A 158 1.23 5.50 8.78
N MET A 159 1.14 4.33 8.16
CA MET A 159 -0.13 3.65 7.90
C MET A 159 -0.94 3.43 9.19
N GLN A 160 -0.29 2.96 10.27
CA GLN A 160 -0.96 2.74 11.54
C GLN A 160 -1.44 4.01 12.24
N LEU A 161 -0.80 5.15 11.98
CA LEU A 161 -1.19 6.45 12.52
C LEU A 161 -2.32 7.11 11.72
N LEU A 162 -2.29 6.97 10.39
CA LEU A 162 -3.27 7.57 9.49
C LEU A 162 -4.57 6.77 9.40
N GLU A 163 -4.53 5.49 9.76
CA GLU A 163 -5.67 4.58 9.77
C GLU A 163 -6.48 4.64 8.45
N PRO A 164 -5.85 4.30 7.31
CA PRO A 164 -6.51 4.36 6.01
C PRO A 164 -7.65 3.34 5.90
N THR A 165 -8.63 3.64 5.03
CA THR A 165 -9.69 2.70 4.65
C THR A 165 -9.18 1.70 3.61
N LEU A 166 -8.28 2.13 2.72
CA LEU A 166 -7.57 1.29 1.76
C LEU A 166 -6.06 1.55 1.82
N ALA A 167 -5.28 0.56 2.21
CA ALA A 167 -3.82 0.60 2.14
C ALA A 167 -3.33 -0.11 0.88
N LEU A 168 -2.59 0.62 0.04
CA LEU A 168 -1.87 0.12 -1.12
C LEU A 168 -0.41 -0.07 -0.72
N LEU A 169 0.06 -1.31 -0.65
CA LEU A 169 1.38 -1.64 -0.12
C LEU A 169 2.25 -2.22 -1.25
N ASP A 170 3.09 -1.37 -1.84
CA ASP A 170 3.93 -1.73 -2.99
C ASP A 170 5.30 -2.22 -2.54
N GLU A 171 5.54 -3.53 -2.71
CA GLU A 171 6.79 -4.23 -2.38
C GLU A 171 7.36 -3.86 -1.00
N THR A 172 6.49 -3.84 0.02
CA THR A 172 6.87 -3.50 1.40
C THR A 172 7.81 -4.51 2.05
N ASP A 173 7.99 -5.67 1.43
CA ASP A 173 8.85 -6.78 1.84
C ASP A 173 10.22 -6.78 1.15
N SER A 174 10.43 -5.93 0.14
CA SER A 174 11.68 -5.88 -0.61
C SER A 174 12.86 -5.46 0.25
N GLY A 175 13.92 -6.28 0.23
CA GLY A 175 15.18 -6.00 0.95
C GLY A 175 15.10 -6.13 2.48
N LEU A 176 14.03 -6.72 3.02
CA LEU A 176 13.89 -6.98 4.45
C LEU A 176 14.56 -8.30 4.87
N ASP A 177 15.21 -8.27 6.03
CA ASP A 177 15.57 -9.50 6.75
C ASP A 177 14.31 -10.15 7.38
N VAL A 178 14.49 -11.35 7.92
CA VAL A 178 13.38 -12.15 8.48
C VAL A 178 12.68 -11.45 9.63
N ASP A 179 13.42 -10.74 10.49
CA ASP A 179 12.85 -10.06 11.65
C ASP A 179 12.10 -8.80 11.25
N ALA A 180 12.65 -7.99 10.36
CA ALA A 180 11.98 -6.82 9.81
C ALA A 180 10.71 -7.20 9.04
N LEU A 181 10.76 -8.27 8.24
CA LEU A 181 9.61 -8.80 7.52
C LEU A 181 8.47 -9.21 8.46
N ARG A 182 8.81 -9.90 9.57
CA ARG A 182 7.83 -10.29 10.58
C ARG A 182 7.19 -9.08 11.23
N ILE A 183 7.98 -8.06 11.63
CA ILE A 183 7.46 -6.82 12.24
C ILE A 183 6.51 -6.08 11.27
N VAL A 184 6.90 -5.96 10.00
CA VAL A 184 6.08 -5.34 8.95
C VAL A 184 4.78 -6.11 8.76
N GLY A 185 4.83 -7.43 8.59
CA GLY A 185 3.65 -8.27 8.39
C GLY A 185 2.68 -8.25 9.60
N GLU A 186 3.22 -8.30 10.83
CA GLU A 186 2.43 -8.13 12.05
C GLU A 186 1.81 -6.72 12.13
N GLY A 187 2.56 -5.69 11.72
CA GLY A 187 2.07 -4.32 11.62
C GLY A 187 0.89 -4.18 10.66
N ILE A 188 0.95 -4.84 9.51
CA ILE A 188 -0.15 -4.90 8.53
C ILE A 188 -1.35 -5.64 9.15
N ASN A 189 -1.16 -6.79 9.77
CA ASN A 189 -2.23 -7.56 10.39
C ASN A 189 -2.97 -6.79 11.49
N ARG A 190 -2.28 -5.92 12.23
CA ARG A 190 -2.91 -5.05 13.25
C ARG A 190 -3.83 -3.97 12.66
N MET A 191 -3.72 -3.69 11.36
CA MET A 191 -4.61 -2.77 10.65
C MET A 191 -5.90 -3.43 10.16
N ARG A 192 -5.96 -4.77 10.14
CA ARG A 192 -7.16 -5.50 9.68
C ARG A 192 -8.37 -5.15 10.56
N SER A 193 -9.43 -4.76 9.90
CA SER A 193 -10.74 -4.54 10.52
C SER A 193 -11.83 -4.67 9.44
N PRO A 194 -13.11 -4.83 9.81
CA PRO A 194 -14.20 -4.87 8.83
C PRO A 194 -14.29 -3.63 7.92
N GLU A 195 -13.73 -2.51 8.36
CA GLU A 195 -13.80 -1.22 7.65
C GLU A 195 -12.54 -0.91 6.83
N ARG A 196 -11.49 -1.72 6.94
CA ARG A 196 -10.17 -1.45 6.33
C ARG A 196 -9.73 -2.57 5.42
N SER A 197 -9.35 -2.23 4.22
CA SER A 197 -8.86 -3.17 3.23
C SER A 197 -7.41 -2.91 2.88
N VAL A 198 -6.74 -3.95 2.42
CA VAL A 198 -5.33 -3.88 2.04
C VAL A 198 -5.16 -4.50 0.66
N LEU A 199 -4.46 -3.81 -0.22
CA LEU A 199 -3.96 -4.34 -1.48
C LEU A 199 -2.45 -4.44 -1.41
N LEU A 200 -1.94 -5.67 -1.26
CA LEU A 200 -0.52 -5.97 -1.25
C LEU A 200 -0.03 -6.18 -2.68
N VAL A 201 1.04 -5.51 -3.05
CA VAL A 201 1.80 -5.82 -4.26
C VAL A 201 3.11 -6.46 -3.83
N THR A 202 3.33 -7.71 -4.16
CA THR A 202 4.56 -8.42 -3.84
C THR A 202 4.82 -9.54 -4.84
N HIS A 203 6.06 -9.94 -4.96
CA HIS A 203 6.48 -11.12 -5.69
C HIS A 203 7.03 -12.22 -4.75
N TYR A 204 7.00 -11.98 -3.42
CA TYR A 204 7.49 -12.91 -2.41
C TYR A 204 6.36 -13.51 -1.58
N GLN A 205 6.32 -14.82 -1.50
CA GLN A 205 5.36 -15.55 -0.67
C GLN A 205 5.55 -15.26 0.83
N ARG A 206 6.77 -15.02 1.29
CA ARG A 206 7.09 -14.88 2.73
C ARG A 206 6.24 -13.86 3.46
N LEU A 207 5.92 -12.72 2.84
CA LEU A 207 5.01 -11.73 3.43
C LEU A 207 3.58 -12.28 3.49
N LEU A 208 3.15 -12.99 2.44
CA LEU A 208 1.81 -13.57 2.35
C LEU A 208 1.58 -14.69 3.38
N ASP A 209 2.63 -15.43 3.77
CA ASP A 209 2.56 -16.44 4.84
C ASP A 209 2.23 -15.79 6.20
N ILE A 210 2.67 -14.54 6.43
CA ILE A 210 2.41 -13.79 7.66
C ILE A 210 1.04 -13.10 7.59
N VAL A 211 0.76 -12.41 6.47
CA VAL A 211 -0.45 -11.58 6.32
C VAL A 211 -1.67 -12.42 5.97
N LYS A 212 -1.51 -13.53 5.23
CA LYS A 212 -2.58 -14.43 4.79
C LYS A 212 -3.73 -13.67 4.13
N PRO A 213 -3.55 -13.21 2.88
CA PRO A 213 -4.58 -12.49 2.15
C PRO A 213 -5.82 -13.37 1.91
N ASP A 214 -6.99 -12.74 1.81
CA ASP A 214 -8.24 -13.41 1.49
C ASP A 214 -8.26 -13.81 0.01
N PHE A 215 -7.64 -12.98 -0.85
CA PHE A 215 -7.55 -13.21 -2.30
C PHE A 215 -6.14 -12.94 -2.81
N VAL A 216 -5.73 -13.76 -3.78
CA VAL A 216 -4.46 -13.60 -4.52
C VAL A 216 -4.78 -13.50 -6.00
N HIS A 217 -4.23 -12.48 -6.66
CA HIS A 217 -4.39 -12.24 -8.10
C HIS A 217 -3.05 -12.30 -8.79
N VAL A 218 -3.00 -12.92 -9.96
CA VAL A 218 -1.80 -12.97 -10.80
C VAL A 218 -1.95 -11.98 -11.93
N LEU A 219 -1.09 -10.97 -11.92
CA LEU A 219 -1.03 -9.94 -12.95
C LEU A 219 0.13 -10.25 -13.90
N ALA A 220 -0.18 -10.44 -15.16
CA ALA A 220 0.79 -10.67 -16.23
C ALA A 220 0.34 -9.92 -17.50
N ASN A 221 1.30 -9.33 -18.22
CA ASN A 221 1.04 -8.56 -19.44
C ASN A 221 -0.04 -7.46 -19.29
N GLY A 222 -0.12 -6.84 -18.12
CA GLY A 222 -1.09 -5.76 -17.83
C GLY A 222 -2.53 -6.23 -17.58
N GLU A 223 -2.76 -7.53 -17.37
CA GLU A 223 -4.08 -8.11 -17.11
C GLU A 223 -4.03 -9.05 -15.90
N ILE A 224 -5.13 -9.16 -15.15
CA ILE A 224 -5.30 -10.22 -14.14
C ILE A 224 -5.65 -11.52 -14.87
N LYS A 225 -4.70 -12.44 -14.90
CA LYS A 225 -4.84 -13.73 -15.59
C LYS A 225 -5.48 -14.81 -14.73
N LEU A 226 -5.28 -14.75 -13.41
CA LEU A 226 -5.76 -15.76 -12.48
C LEU A 226 -6.07 -15.10 -11.13
N SER A 227 -7.10 -15.58 -10.47
CA SER A 227 -7.45 -15.19 -9.11
C SER A 227 -7.80 -16.44 -8.28
N GLY A 228 -7.42 -16.42 -7.02
CA GLY A 228 -7.68 -17.53 -6.08
C GLY A 228 -7.51 -17.08 -4.64
N ASP A 229 -7.49 -18.01 -3.72
CA ASP A 229 -7.20 -17.80 -2.31
C ASP A 229 -5.67 -17.80 -2.04
N HIS A 230 -5.28 -17.74 -0.77
CA HIS A 230 -3.87 -17.71 -0.36
C HIS A 230 -3.04 -18.92 -0.87
N THR A 231 -3.68 -20.07 -1.17
CA THR A 231 -2.96 -21.26 -1.69
C THR A 231 -2.43 -21.06 -3.10
N LEU A 232 -2.97 -20.07 -3.84
CA LEU A 232 -2.45 -19.71 -5.14
C LEU A 232 -1.02 -19.18 -5.05
N ALA A 233 -0.66 -18.43 -3.99
CA ALA A 233 0.70 -17.94 -3.78
C ALA A 233 1.71 -19.09 -3.62
N GLU A 234 1.36 -20.14 -2.85
CA GLU A 234 2.18 -21.33 -2.67
C GLU A 234 2.41 -22.07 -4.01
N LYS A 235 1.35 -22.16 -4.81
CA LYS A 235 1.43 -22.77 -6.13
C LYS A 235 2.38 -21.99 -7.05
N LEU A 236 2.30 -20.65 -7.05
CA LEU A 236 3.15 -19.80 -7.85
C LEU A 236 4.64 -19.90 -7.47
N GLU A 237 4.95 -19.97 -6.18
CA GLU A 237 6.35 -20.14 -5.74
C GLU A 237 6.93 -21.48 -6.19
N ARG A 238 6.12 -22.53 -6.17
CA ARG A 238 6.56 -23.87 -6.59
C ARG A 238 6.67 -24.03 -8.10
N GLU A 239 5.74 -23.45 -8.87
CA GLU A 239 5.59 -23.71 -10.32
C GLU A 239 6.11 -22.58 -11.21
N GLY A 240 6.37 -21.38 -10.63
CA GLY A 240 6.76 -20.18 -11.37
C GLY A 240 5.60 -19.55 -12.17
N TYR A 241 5.90 -18.44 -12.87
CA TYR A 241 4.92 -17.70 -13.67
C TYR A 241 4.84 -18.13 -15.13
N GLU A 242 5.81 -18.93 -15.65
CA GLU A 242 5.94 -19.25 -17.09
C GLU A 242 4.68 -19.86 -17.70
N ARG A 243 3.95 -20.68 -16.93
CA ARG A 243 2.70 -21.32 -17.39
C ARG A 243 1.52 -20.34 -17.49
N ILE A 244 1.59 -19.23 -16.78
CA ILE A 244 0.51 -18.23 -16.72
C ILE A 244 0.71 -17.18 -17.82
N GLU A 245 1.94 -16.90 -18.20
CA GLU A 245 2.25 -15.99 -19.32
C GLU A 245 1.88 -16.58 -20.68
N ALA A 246 1.83 -17.90 -20.78
CA ALA A 246 1.50 -18.64 -22.01
C ALA A 246 0.00 -18.88 -22.21
N ALA A 247 -0.85 -18.53 -21.24
CA ALA A 247 -2.30 -18.72 -21.29
C ALA A 247 -3.02 -17.38 -21.53
#